data_29c05aacb41c902fef60e3b25e5f7a79
#
_entry.id   29c05aacb41c902fef60e3b25e5f7a79
#
_cell.length_a   1.000
_cell.length_b   1.000
_cell.length_c   1.000
_cell.angle_alpha   90.00
_cell.angle_beta   90.00
_cell.angle_gamma   90.00
#
_symmetry.space_group_name_H-M   'P 1'
#
loop_
_entity.id
_entity.type
_entity.pdbx_description
1 polymer ?
#
loop_
_entity_poly.entity_id
_entity_poly.type
_entity_poly.pdbx_seq_one_letter_code
_entity_poly.pdbx_strand_id
1 'polypeptide(L)'
;AASDVYKRQLLSMRIATLTSGGDCPGLNAVIRGIVRTAAGEGHTVVGFEDGWQGLLEDRRVQLYDDDFIDRILRRGGTILGTGRLHPDDFMAGIDRVKANLADAGIDALIPIGGEGTLKGARFLHDNGVPVVGVPKTIDNDVNGTDYTFGFDTAVAVATDAIDRLHTTAESHDRVMIVE
;
A
#
# COMPACT_ATOMS: atom_id res chain seq x y z
N ALA A 1 -2.93 13.74 33.12
CA ALA A 1 -3.85 13.00 32.23
C ALA A 1 -4.56 13.93 31.22
N ALA A 2 -5.17 15.06 31.66
CA ALA A 2 -5.83 16.02 30.74
C ALA A 2 -4.82 16.75 29.82
N SER A 3 -3.59 17.01 30.26
CA SER A 3 -2.55 17.70 29.48
C SER A 3 -2.00 16.87 28.32
N ASP A 4 -2.04 15.52 28.42
CA ASP A 4 -1.51 14.63 27.37
C ASP A 4 -2.50 14.43 26.24
N VAL A 5 -3.80 14.46 26.54
CA VAL A 5 -4.86 14.45 25.52
C VAL A 5 -4.84 15.75 24.71
N TYR A 6 -4.67 16.90 25.39
CA TYR A 6 -4.54 18.21 24.73
C TYR A 6 -3.26 18.33 23.90
N LYS A 7 -2.15 17.75 24.34
CA LYS A 7 -0.89 17.74 23.55
C LYS A 7 -0.98 16.86 22.30
N ARG A 8 -1.74 15.78 22.33
CA ARG A 8 -1.99 14.94 21.12
C ARG A 8 -2.86 15.64 20.08
N GLN A 9 -3.79 16.51 20.49
CA GLN A 9 -4.62 17.31 19.58
C GLN A 9 -3.88 18.46 18.87
N LEU A 10 -2.64 18.80 19.30
CA LEU A 10 -1.88 19.94 18.78
C LEU A 10 -0.91 19.58 17.64
N LEU A 11 -0.77 18.32 17.26
CA LEU A 11 0.12 17.88 16.18
C LEU A 11 -0.66 17.06 15.13
N SER A 12 -1.51 17.77 14.35
CA SER A 12 -2.07 17.16 13.15
C SER A 12 -0.93 16.84 12.18
N MET A 13 -0.76 15.56 11.86
CA MET A 13 0.20 15.11 10.86
C MET A 13 -0.45 15.04 9.47
N ARG A 14 0.35 15.27 8.46
CA ARG A 14 0.00 14.99 7.07
C ARG A 14 0.76 13.75 6.60
N ILE A 15 0.05 12.64 6.45
CA ILE A 15 0.60 11.33 6.14
C ILE A 15 0.47 11.08 4.65
N ALA A 16 1.56 10.62 4.01
CA ALA A 16 1.48 10.16 2.63
C ALA A 16 1.36 8.64 2.57
N THR A 17 0.70 8.13 1.52
CA THR A 17 0.67 6.71 1.20
C THR A 17 0.80 6.49 -0.31
N LEU A 18 1.33 5.36 -0.71
CA LEU A 18 1.40 4.91 -2.09
C LEU A 18 1.34 3.39 -2.16
N THR A 19 0.97 2.87 -3.32
CA THR A 19 1.02 1.45 -3.64
C THR A 19 2.02 1.21 -4.76
N SER A 20 2.96 0.28 -4.57
CA SER A 20 4.03 0.02 -5.54
C SER A 20 4.27 -1.48 -5.72
N GLY A 21 4.74 -1.86 -6.91
CA GLY A 21 4.98 -3.25 -7.28
C GLY A 21 3.76 -3.89 -7.95
N GLY A 22 3.62 -5.21 -7.82
CA GLY A 22 2.50 -5.95 -8.39
C GLY A 22 1.18 -5.66 -7.65
N ASP A 23 0.07 -5.75 -8.40
CA ASP A 23 -1.26 -5.71 -7.81
C ASP A 23 -1.54 -6.99 -7.02
N CYS A 24 -2.27 -6.87 -5.91
CA CYS A 24 -2.77 -8.01 -5.18
C CYS A 24 -4.00 -7.65 -4.34
N PRO A 25 -4.76 -8.64 -3.86
CA PRO A 25 -5.89 -8.39 -2.97
C PRO A 25 -5.48 -7.62 -1.71
N GLY A 26 -6.36 -6.74 -1.24
CA GLY A 26 -6.20 -6.04 0.04
C GLY A 26 -5.56 -4.64 -0.03
N LEU A 27 -5.02 -4.19 -1.17
CA LEU A 27 -4.43 -2.85 -1.30
C LEU A 27 -5.40 -1.73 -0.88
N ASN A 28 -6.61 -1.74 -1.43
CA ASN A 28 -7.62 -0.75 -1.08
C ASN A 28 -8.08 -0.85 0.38
N ALA A 29 -8.12 -2.06 0.96
CA ALA A 29 -8.43 -2.23 2.37
C ALA A 29 -7.38 -1.59 3.28
N VAL A 30 -6.09 -1.70 2.92
CA VAL A 30 -5.00 -1.03 3.63
C VAL A 30 -5.11 0.49 3.50
N ILE A 31 -5.32 1.01 2.27
CA ILE A 31 -5.52 2.46 2.05
C ILE A 31 -6.67 2.97 2.92
N ARG A 32 -7.81 2.28 2.91
CA ARG A 32 -8.95 2.62 3.77
C ARG A 32 -8.59 2.62 5.26
N GLY A 33 -7.87 1.59 5.71
CA GLY A 33 -7.39 1.51 7.10
C GLY A 33 -6.54 2.71 7.49
N ILE A 34 -5.58 3.10 6.64
CA ILE A 34 -4.73 4.28 6.84
C ILE A 34 -5.59 5.55 6.94
N VAL A 35 -6.48 5.78 5.98
CA VAL A 35 -7.30 7.02 5.94
C VAL A 35 -8.20 7.13 7.16
N ARG A 36 -8.92 6.07 7.52
CA ARG A 36 -9.84 6.08 8.66
C ARG A 36 -9.14 6.23 10.00
N THR A 37 -8.01 5.52 10.18
CA THR A 37 -7.24 5.65 11.42
C THR A 37 -6.64 7.04 11.55
N ALA A 38 -6.06 7.58 10.47
CA ALA A 38 -5.51 8.92 10.45
C ALA A 38 -6.58 9.98 10.77
N ALA A 39 -7.74 9.91 10.13
CA ALA A 39 -8.85 10.83 10.38
C ALA A 39 -9.35 10.76 11.83
N GLY A 40 -9.47 9.54 12.40
CA GLY A 40 -9.85 9.34 13.80
C GLY A 40 -8.88 9.96 14.82
N GLU A 41 -7.62 10.10 14.46
CA GLU A 41 -6.57 10.74 15.26
C GLU A 41 -6.34 12.23 14.89
N GLY A 42 -7.15 12.80 13.98
CA GLY A 42 -7.05 14.19 13.55
C GLY A 42 -5.95 14.49 12.55
N HIS A 43 -5.48 13.46 11.83
CA HIS A 43 -4.48 13.56 10.78
C HIS A 43 -5.11 13.60 9.38
N THR A 44 -4.35 14.03 8.38
CA THR A 44 -4.77 14.03 6.97
C THR A 44 -3.93 13.08 6.15
N VAL A 45 -4.51 12.53 5.06
CA VAL A 45 -3.83 11.56 4.21
C VAL A 45 -3.78 12.02 2.75
N VAL A 46 -2.60 11.92 2.16
CA VAL A 46 -2.34 12.19 0.73
C VAL A 46 -1.90 10.88 0.08
N GLY A 47 -2.54 10.49 -1.02
CA GLY A 47 -2.09 9.40 -1.87
C GLY A 47 -1.14 9.90 -2.96
N PHE A 48 -0.07 9.16 -3.26
CA PHE A 48 0.71 9.33 -4.48
C PHE A 48 0.30 8.25 -5.49
N GLU A 49 -0.08 8.68 -6.69
CA GLU A 49 -0.53 7.78 -7.75
C GLU A 49 0.65 7.07 -8.41
N ASP A 50 0.42 5.84 -8.90
CA ASP A 50 1.42 5.01 -9.61
C ASP A 50 2.74 4.76 -8.84
N GLY A 51 2.65 4.68 -7.51
CA GLY A 51 3.74 4.28 -6.64
C GLY A 51 4.90 5.27 -6.58
N TRP A 52 6.14 4.73 -6.64
CA TRP A 52 7.36 5.53 -6.57
C TRP A 52 7.49 6.54 -7.71
N GLN A 53 6.94 6.23 -8.88
CA GLN A 53 6.93 7.15 -10.01
C GLN A 53 6.13 8.42 -9.70
N GLY A 54 4.94 8.24 -9.14
CA GLY A 54 4.10 9.38 -8.76
C GLY A 54 4.69 10.23 -7.65
N LEU A 55 5.41 9.60 -6.71
CA LEU A 55 6.14 10.34 -5.68
C LEU A 55 7.27 11.19 -6.29
N LEU A 56 7.99 10.65 -7.28
CA LEU A 56 9.04 11.35 -8.00
C LEU A 56 8.51 12.49 -8.89
N GLU A 57 7.32 12.30 -9.48
CA GLU A 57 6.68 13.27 -10.39
C GLU A 57 5.70 14.21 -9.69
N ASP A 58 5.51 14.05 -8.36
CA ASP A 58 4.57 14.82 -7.55
C ASP A 58 3.10 14.65 -7.97
N ARG A 59 2.72 13.44 -8.39
CA ARG A 59 1.32 13.09 -8.69
C ARG A 59 0.59 12.68 -7.43
N ARG A 60 -0.08 13.63 -6.80
CA ARG A 60 -0.73 13.43 -5.51
C ARG A 60 -2.23 13.72 -5.56
N VAL A 61 -2.99 12.99 -4.73
CA VAL A 61 -4.42 13.15 -4.51
C VAL A 61 -4.71 13.20 -3.03
N GLN A 62 -5.59 14.11 -2.63
CA GLN A 62 -6.05 14.15 -1.23
C GLN A 62 -7.03 13.01 -0.99
N LEU A 63 -6.81 12.25 0.09
CA LEU A 63 -7.72 11.18 0.52
C LEU A 63 -8.53 11.66 1.71
N TYR A 64 -9.86 11.55 1.61
CA TYR A 64 -10.80 11.97 2.65
C TYR A 64 -11.48 10.76 3.26
N ASP A 65 -11.77 10.81 4.57
CA ASP A 65 -12.60 9.79 5.23
C ASP A 65 -14.07 10.03 4.89
N ASP A 66 -14.49 9.48 3.75
CA ASP A 66 -15.79 9.66 3.14
C ASP A 66 -16.40 8.34 2.63
N ASP A 67 -17.59 8.42 2.08
CA ASP A 67 -18.31 7.28 1.50
C ASP A 67 -17.53 6.59 0.36
N PHE A 68 -16.67 7.31 -0.36
CA PHE A 68 -15.84 6.70 -1.40
C PHE A 68 -14.80 5.76 -0.80
N ILE A 69 -14.09 6.22 0.23
CA ILE A 69 -13.12 5.41 0.98
C ILE A 69 -13.79 4.21 1.65
N ASP A 70 -15.02 4.33 2.14
CA ASP A 70 -15.73 3.19 2.71
C ASP A 70 -16.02 2.10 1.68
N ARG A 71 -16.38 2.49 0.46
CA ARG A 71 -16.73 1.53 -0.60
C ARG A 71 -15.55 0.78 -1.20
N ILE A 72 -14.31 1.27 -1.05
CA ILE A 72 -13.14 0.60 -1.64
C ILE A 72 -12.71 -0.68 -0.90
N LEU A 73 -13.22 -0.94 0.31
CA LEU A 73 -12.83 -2.08 1.14
C LEU A 73 -12.82 -3.42 0.39
N ARG A 74 -13.84 -3.67 -0.42
CA ARG A 74 -14.03 -4.92 -1.17
C ARG A 74 -13.63 -4.81 -2.64
N ARG A 75 -13.09 -3.66 -3.04
CA ARG A 75 -12.68 -3.42 -4.43
C ARG A 75 -11.26 -3.95 -4.63
N GLY A 76 -11.08 -4.83 -5.61
CA GLY A 76 -9.76 -5.28 -6.07
C GLY A 76 -8.96 -4.14 -6.70
N GLY A 77 -7.69 -4.37 -6.93
CA GLY A 77 -6.77 -3.36 -7.43
C GLY A 77 -6.43 -2.32 -6.37
N THR A 78 -6.01 -1.17 -6.84
CA THR A 78 -5.67 -0.01 -6.01
C THR A 78 -6.23 1.27 -6.60
N ILE A 79 -6.86 2.10 -5.79
CA ILE A 79 -7.37 3.42 -6.23
C ILE A 79 -6.25 4.41 -6.54
N LEU A 80 -5.03 4.14 -6.08
CA LEU A 80 -3.86 4.99 -6.33
C LEU A 80 -3.06 4.53 -7.56
N GLY A 81 -3.47 3.45 -8.23
CA GLY A 81 -2.63 2.84 -9.24
C GLY A 81 -1.36 2.22 -8.63
N THR A 82 -0.64 1.47 -9.43
CA THR A 82 0.62 0.87 -9.02
C THR A 82 1.57 0.82 -10.21
N GLY A 83 2.86 0.94 -9.95
CA GLY A 83 3.88 0.91 -10.98
C GLY A 83 5.19 0.36 -10.44
N ARG A 84 6.09 0.04 -11.37
CA ARG A 84 7.47 -0.35 -11.06
C ARG A 84 8.40 0.74 -11.58
N LEU A 85 9.19 1.30 -10.68
CA LEU A 85 10.28 2.19 -11.02
C LEU A 85 11.60 1.43 -10.83
N HIS A 86 12.55 1.61 -11.75
CA HIS A 86 13.86 0.99 -11.59
C HIS A 86 14.53 1.53 -10.30
N PRO A 87 15.16 0.69 -9.49
CA PRO A 87 15.78 1.13 -8.24
C PRO A 87 16.79 2.27 -8.42
N ASP A 88 17.61 2.22 -9.48
CA ASP A 88 18.61 3.24 -9.74
C ASP A 88 17.98 4.61 -10.06
N ASP A 89 16.88 4.64 -10.81
CA ASP A 89 16.14 5.87 -11.12
C ASP A 89 15.52 6.48 -9.85
N PHE A 90 15.01 5.61 -8.97
CA PHE A 90 14.48 6.04 -7.67
C PHE A 90 15.57 6.59 -6.76
N MET A 91 16.70 5.90 -6.66
CA MET A 91 17.83 6.36 -5.85
C MET A 91 18.44 7.66 -6.37
N ALA A 92 18.58 7.80 -7.69
CA ALA A 92 19.05 9.04 -8.32
C ALA A 92 18.09 10.23 -8.09
N GLY A 93 16.80 9.96 -7.92
CA GLY A 93 15.77 10.97 -7.69
C GLY A 93 15.54 11.37 -6.23
N ILE A 94 16.35 10.92 -5.27
CA ILE A 94 16.11 11.09 -3.83
C ILE A 94 15.89 12.56 -3.40
N ASP A 95 16.69 13.48 -3.91
CA ASP A 95 16.57 14.90 -3.57
C ASP A 95 15.24 15.48 -4.05
N ARG A 96 14.78 15.06 -5.23
CA ARG A 96 13.46 15.43 -5.77
C ARG A 96 12.33 14.85 -4.95
N VAL A 97 12.42 13.57 -4.55
CA VAL A 97 11.45 12.94 -3.65
C VAL A 97 11.35 13.71 -2.34
N LYS A 98 12.49 14.06 -1.72
CA LYS A 98 12.50 14.84 -0.46
C LYS A 98 11.90 16.23 -0.65
N ALA A 99 12.19 16.90 -1.76
CA ALA A 99 11.61 18.20 -2.08
C ALA A 99 10.07 18.08 -2.24
N ASN A 100 9.58 17.09 -3.00
CA ASN A 100 8.15 16.87 -3.21
C ASN A 100 7.41 16.57 -1.88
N LEU A 101 8.01 15.77 -0.99
CA LEU A 101 7.44 15.50 0.34
C LEU A 101 7.40 16.77 1.19
N ALA A 102 8.46 17.57 1.18
CA ALA A 102 8.52 18.82 1.91
C ALA A 102 7.52 19.86 1.38
N ASP A 103 7.43 20.03 0.05
CA ASP A 103 6.47 20.93 -0.59
C ASP A 103 5.02 20.52 -0.34
N ALA A 104 4.78 19.20 -0.24
CA ALA A 104 3.48 18.67 0.15
C ALA A 104 3.20 18.80 1.65
N GLY A 105 4.17 19.18 2.47
CA GLY A 105 4.05 19.22 3.92
C GLY A 105 3.84 17.84 4.55
N ILE A 106 4.49 16.81 4.00
CA ILE A 106 4.34 15.42 4.47
C ILE A 106 5.25 15.17 5.67
N ASP A 107 4.67 14.72 6.76
CA ASP A 107 5.38 14.39 8.00
C ASP A 107 5.87 12.93 8.03
N ALA A 108 5.13 12.01 7.38
CA ALA A 108 5.49 10.60 7.32
C ALA A 108 4.92 9.94 6.05
N LEU A 109 5.59 8.87 5.58
CA LEU A 109 5.18 8.09 4.41
C LEU A 109 4.85 6.64 4.80
N ILE A 110 3.74 6.12 4.28
CA ILE A 110 3.32 4.72 4.45
C ILE A 110 3.27 4.06 3.06
N PRO A 111 4.38 3.52 2.54
CA PRO A 111 4.38 2.78 1.29
C PRO A 111 3.86 1.35 1.49
N ILE A 112 3.03 0.90 0.55
CA ILE A 112 2.38 -0.41 0.56
C ILE A 112 2.95 -1.21 -0.62
N GLY A 113 3.59 -2.35 -0.36
CA GLY A 113 4.13 -3.17 -1.42
C GLY A 113 4.97 -4.35 -0.95
N GLY A 114 5.56 -5.07 -1.91
CA GLY A 114 6.42 -6.22 -1.67
C GLY A 114 7.86 -5.83 -1.33
N GLU A 115 8.76 -6.81 -1.41
CA GLU A 115 10.16 -6.66 -1.02
C GLU A 115 10.86 -5.45 -1.68
N GLY A 116 10.66 -5.25 -2.99
CA GLY A 116 11.26 -4.12 -3.72
C GLY A 116 10.77 -2.76 -3.19
N THR A 117 9.47 -2.66 -2.87
CA THR A 117 8.89 -1.45 -2.27
C THR A 117 9.45 -1.19 -0.89
N LEU A 118 9.60 -2.24 -0.07
CA LEU A 118 10.15 -2.12 1.29
C LEU A 118 11.64 -1.79 1.28
N LYS A 119 12.40 -2.24 0.28
CA LYS A 119 13.79 -1.79 0.05
C LYS A 119 13.86 -0.29 -0.25
N GLY A 120 12.95 0.20 -1.09
CA GLY A 120 12.80 1.64 -1.36
C GLY A 120 12.41 2.44 -0.11
N ALA A 121 11.48 1.89 0.70
CA ALA A 121 11.10 2.46 1.99
C ALA A 121 12.28 2.57 2.95
N ARG A 122 13.09 1.52 3.06
CA ARG A 122 14.30 1.50 3.86
C ARG A 122 15.31 2.55 3.38
N PHE A 123 15.52 2.65 2.08
CA PHE A 123 16.40 3.67 1.50
C PHE A 123 15.95 5.09 1.86
N LEU A 124 14.64 5.40 1.78
CA LEU A 124 14.10 6.69 2.22
C LEU A 124 14.33 6.94 3.72
N HIS A 125 14.10 5.93 4.54
CA HIS A 125 14.34 6.01 5.99
C HIS A 125 15.81 6.35 6.29
N ASP A 126 16.74 5.66 5.66
CA ASP A 126 18.18 5.88 5.82
C ASP A 126 18.62 7.28 5.33
N ASN A 127 17.81 7.92 4.48
CA ASN A 127 17.96 9.30 4.01
C ASN A 127 17.12 10.33 4.79
N GLY A 128 16.61 9.95 5.97
CA GLY A 128 15.97 10.84 6.93
C GLY A 128 14.47 11.11 6.70
N VAL A 129 13.79 10.33 5.85
CA VAL A 129 12.33 10.40 5.71
C VAL A 129 11.68 9.48 6.73
N PRO A 130 10.72 9.94 7.55
CA PRO A 130 9.93 9.06 8.40
C PRO A 130 9.06 8.12 7.57
N VAL A 131 9.30 6.80 7.68
CA VAL A 131 8.62 5.79 6.85
C VAL A 131 8.17 4.61 7.70
N VAL A 132 6.95 4.11 7.41
CA VAL A 132 6.43 2.84 7.92
C VAL A 132 5.96 2.00 6.74
N GLY A 133 6.69 0.93 6.41
CA GLY A 133 6.35 0.04 5.31
C GLY A 133 5.22 -0.93 5.65
N VAL A 134 4.29 -1.14 4.71
CA VAL A 134 3.23 -2.16 4.82
C VAL A 134 3.53 -3.31 3.87
N PRO A 135 3.79 -4.53 4.40
CA PRO A 135 4.14 -5.68 3.58
C PRO A 135 2.91 -6.21 2.83
N LYS A 136 2.93 -6.13 1.51
CA LYS A 136 1.89 -6.59 0.59
C LYS A 136 2.52 -7.42 -0.52
N THR A 137 2.16 -8.69 -0.59
CA THR A 137 2.50 -9.63 -1.67
C THR A 137 1.64 -10.88 -1.55
N ILE A 138 1.42 -11.57 -2.68
CA ILE A 138 0.76 -12.88 -2.66
C ILE A 138 1.73 -14.03 -2.35
N ASP A 139 3.04 -13.76 -2.35
CA ASP A 139 4.09 -14.79 -2.20
C ASP A 139 4.40 -15.13 -0.73
N ASN A 140 3.95 -14.30 0.20
CA ASN A 140 4.21 -14.40 1.65
C ASN A 140 5.71 -14.56 1.99
N ASP A 141 6.56 -13.86 1.27
CA ASP A 141 8.02 -14.01 1.27
C ASP A 141 8.79 -12.81 1.87
N VAL A 142 8.10 -11.94 2.60
CA VAL A 142 8.72 -10.78 3.25
C VAL A 142 9.26 -11.16 4.62
N ASN A 143 10.57 -11.13 4.78
CA ASN A 143 11.23 -11.41 6.05
C ASN A 143 10.77 -10.44 7.17
N GLY A 144 10.55 -10.99 8.38
CA GLY A 144 10.13 -10.22 9.55
C GLY A 144 8.62 -10.03 9.66
N THR A 145 7.83 -10.72 8.83
CA THR A 145 6.37 -10.78 8.92
C THR A 145 5.90 -12.24 8.85
N ASP A 146 4.86 -12.59 9.59
CA ASP A 146 4.24 -13.92 9.56
C ASP A 146 3.33 -14.07 8.34
N TYR A 147 2.59 -13.00 8.01
CA TYR A 147 1.67 -12.94 6.87
C TYR A 147 1.75 -11.59 6.17
N THR A 148 1.72 -11.63 4.84
CA THR A 148 1.63 -10.43 4.01
C THR A 148 0.19 -10.17 3.59
N PHE A 149 -0.20 -8.90 3.47
CA PHE A 149 -1.49 -8.53 2.92
C PHE A 149 -1.63 -9.05 1.48
N GLY A 150 -2.68 -9.82 1.22
CA GLY A 150 -2.99 -10.40 -0.10
C GLY A 150 -2.76 -11.91 -0.20
N PHE A 151 -1.90 -12.52 0.60
CA PHE A 151 -1.59 -13.94 0.56
C PHE A 151 -2.82 -14.83 0.81
N ASP A 152 -3.47 -14.70 1.97
CA ASP A 152 -4.63 -15.54 2.31
C ASP A 152 -5.78 -15.39 1.31
N THR A 153 -6.04 -14.17 0.84
CA THR A 153 -7.07 -13.93 -0.16
C THR A 153 -6.72 -14.59 -1.49
N ALA A 154 -5.46 -14.52 -1.92
CA ALA A 154 -5.00 -15.18 -3.15
C ALA A 154 -5.14 -16.70 -3.04
N VAL A 155 -4.76 -17.29 -1.91
CA VAL A 155 -4.95 -18.73 -1.64
C VAL A 155 -6.43 -19.11 -1.69
N ALA A 156 -7.32 -18.35 -1.03
CA ALA A 156 -8.74 -18.62 -1.05
C ALA A 156 -9.35 -18.55 -2.45
N VAL A 157 -8.98 -17.55 -3.25
CA VAL A 157 -9.44 -17.40 -4.65
C VAL A 157 -8.93 -18.55 -5.53
N ALA A 158 -7.67 -18.92 -5.40
CA ALA A 158 -7.09 -20.05 -6.14
C ALA A 158 -7.79 -21.37 -5.78
N THR A 159 -8.02 -21.60 -4.49
CA THR A 159 -8.72 -22.81 -4.00
C THR A 159 -10.13 -22.90 -4.56
N ASP A 160 -10.93 -21.82 -4.49
CA ASP A 160 -12.29 -21.77 -5.05
C ASP A 160 -12.29 -22.02 -6.57
N ALA A 161 -11.33 -21.49 -7.30
CA ALA A 161 -11.19 -21.72 -8.73
C ALA A 161 -10.86 -23.19 -9.05
N ILE A 162 -9.96 -23.81 -8.29
CA ILE A 162 -9.59 -25.22 -8.45
C ILE A 162 -10.78 -26.11 -8.13
N ASP A 163 -11.49 -25.88 -7.03
CA ASP A 163 -12.65 -26.66 -6.61
C ASP A 163 -13.76 -26.68 -7.68
N ARG A 164 -13.96 -25.57 -8.38
CA ARG A 164 -14.93 -25.49 -9.49
C ARG A 164 -14.54 -26.33 -10.72
N LEU A 165 -13.26 -26.70 -10.88
CA LEU A 165 -12.78 -27.52 -12.00
C LEU A 165 -12.91 -29.02 -11.74
N HIS A 166 -13.02 -29.47 -10.51
CA HIS A 166 -13.04 -30.90 -10.15
C HIS A 166 -14.14 -31.68 -10.88
N THR A 167 -15.36 -31.19 -10.84
CA THR A 167 -16.50 -31.92 -11.45
C THR A 167 -16.41 -32.04 -12.95
N THR A 168 -15.89 -31.01 -13.65
CA THR A 168 -15.71 -31.06 -15.10
C THR A 168 -14.49 -31.91 -15.47
N ALA A 169 -13.44 -31.91 -14.68
CA ALA A 169 -12.29 -32.78 -14.86
C ALA A 169 -12.69 -34.25 -14.77
N GLU A 170 -13.42 -34.61 -13.72
CA GLU A 170 -13.95 -35.98 -13.51
C GLU A 170 -14.89 -36.42 -14.64
N SER A 171 -15.83 -35.56 -15.05
CA SER A 171 -16.83 -35.89 -16.07
C SER A 171 -16.24 -36.16 -17.46
N HIS A 172 -15.03 -35.67 -17.73
CA HIS A 172 -14.38 -35.76 -19.01
C HIS A 172 -13.03 -36.51 -19.00
N ASP A 173 -12.67 -37.15 -17.88
CA ASP A 173 -11.36 -37.79 -17.67
C ASP A 173 -10.19 -36.84 -18.05
N ARG A 174 -10.26 -35.58 -17.62
CA ARG A 174 -9.29 -34.53 -17.96
C ARG A 174 -8.34 -34.22 -16.82
N VAL A 175 -7.08 -33.94 -17.18
CA VAL A 175 -6.13 -33.27 -16.27
C VAL A 175 -6.23 -31.75 -16.50
N MET A 176 -6.56 -31.03 -15.43
CA MET A 176 -6.58 -29.56 -15.45
C MET A 176 -5.29 -29.03 -14.85
N ILE A 177 -4.69 -28.06 -15.50
CA ILE A 177 -3.51 -27.34 -15.03
C ILE A 177 -3.93 -25.91 -14.80
N VAL A 178 -3.64 -25.38 -13.62
CA VAL A 178 -3.94 -24.01 -13.20
C VAL A 178 -2.61 -23.33 -12.89
N GLU A 179 -2.40 -22.14 -13.47
CA GLU A 179 -1.24 -21.30 -13.25
C GLU A 179 -1.65 -20.00 -12.51
#